data_f42b0b7c66bcaf1184ebfdc9a2e4af02
#
_entry.id   f42b0b7c66bcaf1184ebfdc9a2e4af02
#
_cell.length_a   1.000
_cell.length_b   1.000
_cell.length_c   1.000
_cell.angle_alpha   90.00
_cell.angle_beta   90.00
_cell.angle_gamma   90.00
#
_symmetry.space_group_name_H-M   'P 1'
#
loop_
_entity.id
_entity.type
_entity.pdbx_description
1 polymer ?
#
loop_
_entity_poly.entity_id
_entity_poly.type
_entity_poly.pdbx_seq_one_letter_code
_entity_poly.pdbx_strand_id
1 'polypeptide(L)'
;VSEAEKERIREQLRSFRDQILKGEKTFNTLAVLYSEDASAPRGGELGYKSKKELDPAFAEAAFSLKPGKISKIIESEYGFHIIQLIDRQGEKINVRHIILQPKVSDTEKQEALNRLDTIRQYITDGKMTFEEAAYYFSTDKKTRNNGGLFADPQTSEARIARPDIPGDMA
;
A
#
# COMPACT_ATOMS: atom_id res chain seq x y z
N VAL A 1 -3.82 -5.03 -9.21
CA VAL A 1 -2.69 -5.95 -8.96
C VAL A 1 -3.24 -7.37 -8.88
N SER A 2 -2.65 -8.29 -9.61
CA SER A 2 -3.08 -9.69 -9.67
C SER A 2 -2.79 -10.45 -8.36
N GLU A 3 -3.59 -11.47 -8.06
CA GLU A 3 -3.31 -12.37 -6.92
C GLU A 3 -2.00 -13.15 -7.13
N ALA A 4 -1.63 -13.43 -8.39
CA ALA A 4 -0.35 -14.06 -8.70
C ALA A 4 0.84 -13.20 -8.26
N GLU A 5 0.80 -11.89 -8.48
CA GLU A 5 1.86 -10.97 -8.03
C GLU A 5 1.89 -10.88 -6.49
N LYS A 6 0.75 -10.82 -5.84
CA LYS A 6 0.67 -10.82 -4.38
C LYS A 6 1.25 -12.12 -3.80
N GLU A 7 0.95 -13.26 -4.39
CA GLU A 7 1.48 -14.55 -3.90
C GLU A 7 2.99 -14.66 -4.15
N ARG A 8 3.48 -14.18 -5.28
CA ARG A 8 4.93 -14.08 -5.54
C ARG A 8 5.66 -13.30 -4.42
N ILE A 9 5.08 -12.16 -4.00
CA ILE A 9 5.64 -11.34 -2.91
C ILE A 9 5.57 -12.09 -1.57
N ARG A 10 4.46 -12.75 -1.28
CA ARG A 10 4.33 -13.56 -0.05
C ARG A 10 5.37 -14.68 -0.02
N GLU A 11 5.59 -15.37 -1.11
CA GLU A 11 6.63 -16.41 -1.22
C GLU A 11 8.03 -15.83 -1.01
N GLN A 12 8.33 -14.69 -1.60
CA GLN A 12 9.61 -14.01 -1.42
C GLN A 12 9.85 -13.62 0.05
N LEU A 13 8.86 -13.06 0.72
CA LEU A 13 8.96 -12.72 2.15
C LEU A 13 9.03 -13.97 3.04
N ARG A 14 8.35 -15.07 2.70
CA ARG A 14 8.53 -16.37 3.38
C ARG A 14 9.97 -16.84 3.27
N SER A 15 10.55 -16.79 2.08
CA SER A 15 11.95 -17.15 1.85
C SER A 15 12.89 -16.28 2.67
N PHE A 16 12.69 -14.96 2.72
CA PHE A 16 13.51 -14.08 3.55
C PHE A 16 13.42 -14.44 5.03
N ARG A 17 12.20 -14.65 5.52
CA ARG A 17 11.96 -15.05 6.89
C ARG A 17 12.67 -16.35 7.23
N ASP A 18 12.60 -17.35 6.36
CA ASP A 18 13.24 -18.65 6.55
C ASP A 18 14.77 -18.53 6.56
N GLN A 19 15.37 -17.75 5.65
CA GLN A 19 16.81 -17.47 5.64
C GLN A 19 17.28 -16.82 6.95
N ILE A 20 16.48 -15.89 7.50
CA ILE A 20 16.81 -15.24 8.77
C ILE A 20 16.72 -16.25 9.93
N LEU A 21 15.64 -17.03 9.98
CA LEU A 21 15.44 -18.01 11.04
C LEU A 21 16.49 -19.13 11.06
N LYS A 22 17.01 -19.50 9.89
CA LYS A 22 18.12 -20.45 9.73
C LYS A 22 19.51 -19.85 9.99
N GLY A 23 19.59 -18.52 10.13
CA GLY A 23 20.85 -17.82 10.31
C GLY A 23 21.69 -17.69 9.02
N GLU A 24 21.12 -17.97 7.85
CA GLU A 24 21.79 -17.86 6.55
C GLU A 24 22.03 -16.41 6.13
N LYS A 25 21.08 -15.52 6.49
CA LYS A 25 21.13 -14.07 6.26
C LYS A 25 20.65 -13.34 7.50
N THR A 26 21.13 -12.10 7.69
CA THR A 26 20.59 -11.23 8.73
C THR A 26 19.39 -10.45 8.22
N PHE A 27 18.49 -10.07 9.13
CA PHE A 27 17.35 -9.20 8.80
C PHE A 27 17.83 -7.88 8.17
N ASN A 28 18.89 -7.28 8.74
CA ASN A 28 19.49 -6.05 8.23
C ASN A 28 19.94 -6.20 6.77
N THR A 29 20.68 -7.27 6.45
CA THR A 29 21.18 -7.50 5.08
C THR A 29 20.02 -7.59 4.08
N LEU A 30 18.98 -8.35 4.42
CA LEU A 30 17.82 -8.50 3.52
C LEU A 30 17.01 -7.20 3.41
N ALA A 31 16.88 -6.43 4.49
CA ALA A 31 16.21 -5.13 4.44
C ALA A 31 16.95 -4.15 3.53
N VAL A 32 18.28 -4.03 3.68
CA VAL A 32 19.09 -3.13 2.84
C VAL A 32 19.01 -3.51 1.35
N LEU A 33 18.97 -4.81 1.04
CA LEU A 33 18.99 -5.29 -0.34
C LEU A 33 17.63 -5.24 -1.03
N TYR A 34 16.54 -5.47 -0.29
CA TYR A 34 15.24 -5.77 -0.89
C TYR A 34 14.07 -4.94 -0.39
N SER A 35 14.17 -4.28 0.76
CA SER A 35 13.03 -3.49 1.28
C SER A 35 12.79 -2.26 0.41
N GLU A 36 11.52 -2.01 0.10
CA GLU A 36 11.08 -0.88 -0.72
C GLU A 36 10.67 0.34 0.14
N ASP A 37 11.19 0.45 1.35
CA ASP A 37 10.94 1.55 2.28
C ASP A 37 12.17 2.45 2.49
N ALA A 38 11.92 3.70 2.84
CA ALA A 38 12.97 4.67 3.16
C ALA A 38 13.87 4.26 4.35
N SER A 39 13.44 3.32 5.18
CA SER A 39 14.24 2.73 6.26
C SER A 39 15.23 1.65 5.78
N ALA A 40 15.13 1.19 4.52
CA ALA A 40 15.97 0.14 3.98
C ALA A 40 17.47 0.35 4.21
N PRO A 41 18.08 1.55 3.96
CA PRO A 41 19.50 1.80 4.23
C PRO A 41 19.90 1.63 5.70
N ARG A 42 18.94 1.73 6.62
CA ARG A 42 19.14 1.51 8.06
C ARG A 42 18.73 0.10 8.51
N GLY A 43 18.68 -0.86 7.55
CA GLY A 43 18.26 -2.23 7.84
C GLY A 43 16.78 -2.38 8.20
N GLY A 44 15.95 -1.45 7.76
CA GLY A 44 14.51 -1.43 7.99
C GLY A 44 14.10 -0.90 9.36
N GLU A 45 15.02 -0.31 10.16
CA GLU A 45 14.76 0.17 11.51
C GLU A 45 13.95 1.46 11.49
N LEU A 46 12.84 1.49 12.26
CA LEU A 46 11.90 2.62 12.34
C LEU A 46 12.12 3.51 13.57
N GLY A 47 12.96 3.08 14.51
CA GLY A 47 13.07 3.71 15.83
C GLY A 47 11.86 3.42 16.72
N TYR A 48 11.82 4.06 17.89
CA TYR A 48 10.74 3.85 18.85
C TYR A 48 9.44 4.51 18.38
N LYS A 49 8.39 3.69 18.24
CA LYS A 49 7.06 4.10 17.81
C LYS A 49 6.01 3.66 18.82
N SER A 50 5.01 4.50 19.03
CA SER A 50 3.77 4.12 19.72
C SER A 50 2.80 3.42 18.76
N LYS A 51 1.80 2.74 19.31
CA LYS A 51 0.81 2.01 18.51
C LYS A 51 0.04 2.91 17.53
N LYS A 52 -0.18 4.18 17.90
CA LYS A 52 -0.94 5.16 17.10
C LYS A 52 -0.16 5.72 15.90
N GLU A 53 1.17 5.57 15.89
CA GLU A 53 2.05 6.06 14.83
C GLU A 53 2.25 5.03 13.70
N LEU A 54 1.67 3.85 13.83
CA LEU A 54 1.83 2.73 12.91
C LEU A 54 0.50 2.38 12.27
N ASP A 55 0.56 1.81 11.06
CA ASP A 55 -0.61 1.18 10.44
C ASP A 55 -1.26 0.16 11.39
N PRO A 56 -2.59 0.07 11.49
CA PRO A 56 -3.26 -0.79 12.44
C PRO A 56 -2.87 -2.27 12.37
N ALA A 57 -2.77 -2.85 11.16
CA ALA A 57 -2.40 -4.25 10.96
C ALA A 57 -0.93 -4.49 11.32
N PHE A 58 -0.06 -3.55 10.92
CA PHE A 58 1.35 -3.56 11.29
C PHE A 58 1.53 -3.45 12.81
N ALA A 59 0.83 -2.50 13.45
CA ALA A 59 0.91 -2.26 14.89
C ALA A 59 0.47 -3.50 15.68
N GLU A 60 -0.65 -4.11 15.33
CA GLU A 60 -1.15 -5.32 16.00
C GLU A 60 -0.10 -6.43 15.98
N ALA A 61 0.47 -6.71 14.80
CA ALA A 61 1.51 -7.71 14.66
C ALA A 61 2.77 -7.36 15.44
N ALA A 62 3.28 -6.13 15.30
CA ALA A 62 4.52 -5.68 15.92
C ALA A 62 4.44 -5.71 17.46
N PHE A 63 3.33 -5.22 18.03
CA PHE A 63 3.12 -5.19 19.47
C PHE A 63 2.91 -6.57 20.10
N SER A 64 2.49 -7.59 19.32
CA SER A 64 2.36 -8.96 19.77
C SER A 64 3.69 -9.72 19.87
N LEU A 65 4.76 -9.20 19.24
CA LEU A 65 6.07 -9.84 19.21
C LEU A 65 6.81 -9.73 20.53
N LYS A 66 7.68 -10.71 20.78
CA LYS A 66 8.73 -10.63 21.80
C LYS A 66 10.03 -10.12 21.16
N PRO A 67 10.92 -9.44 21.90
CA PRO A 67 12.22 -9.02 21.40
C PRO A 67 12.97 -10.12 20.65
N GLY A 68 13.53 -9.79 19.51
CA GLY A 68 14.24 -10.72 18.61
C GLY A 68 13.35 -11.59 17.72
N LYS A 69 12.04 -11.64 17.94
CA LYS A 69 11.12 -12.47 17.13
C LYS A 69 10.67 -11.75 15.87
N ILE A 70 10.38 -12.55 14.84
CA ILE A 70 9.93 -12.10 13.53
C ILE A 70 8.47 -12.49 13.33
N SER A 71 7.67 -11.57 12.80
CA SER A 71 6.25 -11.78 12.49
C SER A 71 6.04 -12.82 11.39
N LYS A 72 4.79 -13.27 11.25
CA LYS A 72 4.28 -13.78 9.97
C LYS A 72 4.25 -12.63 8.95
N ILE A 73 3.88 -12.93 7.70
CA ILE A 73 3.67 -11.90 6.69
C ILE A 73 2.41 -11.12 7.05
N ILE A 74 2.51 -9.79 7.03
CA ILE A 74 1.43 -8.85 7.31
C ILE A 74 1.12 -8.09 6.04
N GLU A 75 -0.16 -7.98 5.71
CA GLU A 75 -0.65 -7.13 4.62
C GLU A 75 -1.20 -5.83 5.22
N SER A 76 -0.75 -4.69 4.70
CA SER A 76 -1.22 -3.35 5.02
C SER A 76 -1.59 -2.61 3.74
N GLU A 77 -2.10 -1.40 3.85
CA GLU A 77 -2.35 -0.54 2.68
C GLU A 77 -1.07 -0.20 1.89
N TYR A 78 0.11 -0.30 2.51
CA TYR A 78 1.41 -0.02 1.90
C TYR A 78 2.05 -1.22 1.20
N GLY A 79 1.56 -2.44 1.44
CA GLY A 79 2.12 -3.67 0.88
C GLY A 79 2.24 -4.80 1.89
N PHE A 80 3.18 -5.71 1.63
CA PHE A 80 3.42 -6.89 2.46
C PHE A 80 4.69 -6.71 3.28
N HIS A 81 4.62 -7.07 4.56
CA HIS A 81 5.71 -6.87 5.51
C HIS A 81 6.08 -8.15 6.24
N ILE A 82 7.35 -8.25 6.62
CA ILE A 82 7.81 -9.00 7.79
C ILE A 82 8.45 -8.03 8.78
N ILE A 83 8.21 -8.23 10.05
CA ILE A 83 8.58 -7.30 11.13
C ILE A 83 9.41 -8.06 12.15
N GLN A 84 10.48 -7.45 12.66
CA GLN A 84 11.21 -7.94 13.81
C GLN A 84 11.17 -6.91 14.94
N LEU A 85 10.76 -7.34 16.13
CA LEU A 85 10.86 -6.51 17.31
C LEU A 85 12.32 -6.50 17.80
N ILE A 86 12.91 -5.30 17.88
CA ILE A 86 14.26 -5.10 18.41
C ILE A 86 14.18 -4.97 19.93
N ASP A 87 13.40 -4.00 20.41
CA ASP A 87 13.29 -3.65 21.82
C ASP A 87 11.93 -3.01 22.16
N ARG A 88 11.60 -2.98 23.42
CA ARG A 88 10.38 -2.39 23.96
C ARG A 88 10.70 -1.49 25.14
N GLN A 89 10.20 -0.25 25.10
CA GLN A 89 10.32 0.71 26.20
C GLN A 89 8.95 1.28 26.56
N GLY A 90 8.36 0.79 27.64
CA GLY A 90 7.02 1.17 28.06
C GLY A 90 5.99 0.88 26.95
N GLU A 91 5.28 1.92 26.51
CA GLU A 91 4.26 1.83 25.45
C GLU A 91 4.83 1.97 24.02
N LYS A 92 6.15 2.13 23.88
CA LYS A 92 6.82 2.23 22.57
C LYS A 92 7.63 1.00 22.26
N ILE A 93 7.71 0.67 20.97
CA ILE A 93 8.52 -0.42 20.45
C ILE A 93 9.50 0.10 19.40
N ASN A 94 10.72 -0.45 19.39
CA ASN A 94 11.65 -0.30 18.28
C ASN A 94 11.57 -1.57 17.43
N VAL A 95 11.24 -1.40 16.16
CA VAL A 95 11.10 -2.48 15.19
C VAL A 95 11.92 -2.21 13.94
N ARG A 96 12.24 -3.27 13.23
CA ARG A 96 12.67 -3.21 11.83
C ARG A 96 11.71 -4.00 10.98
N HIS A 97 11.56 -3.59 9.72
CA HIS A 97 10.70 -4.27 8.77
C HIS A 97 11.32 -4.40 7.39
N ILE A 98 10.84 -5.36 6.64
CA ILE A 98 11.05 -5.47 5.20
C ILE A 98 9.67 -5.37 4.57
N ILE A 99 9.50 -4.41 3.68
CA ILE A 99 8.27 -4.24 2.89
C ILE A 99 8.56 -4.52 1.42
N LEU A 100 7.64 -5.24 0.79
CA LEU A 100 7.55 -5.37 -0.66
C LEU A 100 6.18 -4.92 -1.13
N GLN A 101 6.14 -4.11 -2.19
CA GLN A 101 4.92 -3.56 -2.75
C GLN A 101 4.51 -4.31 -4.02
N PRO A 102 3.25 -4.73 -4.13
CA PRO A 102 2.77 -5.35 -5.35
C PRO A 102 2.78 -4.35 -6.50
N LYS A 103 3.39 -4.74 -7.62
CA LYS A 103 3.50 -3.89 -8.81
C LYS A 103 2.39 -4.21 -9.80
N VAL A 104 1.79 -3.16 -10.34
CA VAL A 104 0.86 -3.31 -11.47
C VAL A 104 1.67 -3.60 -12.71
N SER A 105 1.37 -4.71 -13.38
CA SER A 105 2.02 -5.06 -14.65
C SER A 105 1.63 -4.08 -15.77
N ASP A 106 2.46 -3.99 -16.80
CA ASP A 106 2.13 -3.15 -17.96
C ASP A 106 0.90 -3.65 -18.70
N THR A 107 0.65 -4.96 -18.68
CA THR A 107 -0.58 -5.57 -19.21
C THR A 107 -1.81 -5.08 -18.44
N GLU A 108 -1.78 -5.12 -17.09
CA GLU A 108 -2.89 -4.64 -16.27
C GLU A 108 -3.15 -3.13 -16.45
N LYS A 109 -2.07 -2.34 -16.62
CA LYS A 109 -2.20 -0.90 -16.95
C LYS A 109 -2.87 -0.70 -18.30
N GLN A 110 -2.45 -1.45 -19.32
CA GLN A 110 -3.03 -1.36 -20.66
C GLN A 110 -4.49 -1.80 -20.68
N GLU A 111 -4.85 -2.85 -19.97
CA GLU A 111 -6.25 -3.29 -19.83
C GLU A 111 -7.10 -2.20 -19.15
N ALA A 112 -6.58 -1.54 -18.11
CA ALA A 112 -7.27 -0.44 -17.44
C ALA A 112 -7.46 0.76 -18.38
N LEU A 113 -6.44 1.12 -19.17
CA LEU A 113 -6.54 2.18 -20.18
C LEU A 113 -7.57 1.85 -21.25
N ASN A 114 -7.54 0.64 -21.82
CA ASN A 114 -8.50 0.19 -22.82
C ASN A 114 -9.93 0.23 -22.27
N ARG A 115 -10.13 -0.14 -21.01
CA ARG A 115 -11.43 -0.07 -20.35
C ARG A 115 -11.90 1.38 -20.20
N LEU A 116 -11.01 2.29 -19.79
CA LEU A 116 -11.34 3.72 -19.68
C LEU A 116 -11.67 4.34 -21.04
N ASP A 117 -10.94 3.98 -22.10
CA ASP A 117 -11.22 4.44 -23.46
C ASP A 117 -12.60 3.95 -23.94
N THR A 118 -12.97 2.71 -23.64
CA THR A 118 -14.30 2.18 -23.95
C THR A 118 -15.39 2.96 -23.24
N ILE A 119 -15.23 3.25 -21.95
CA ILE A 119 -16.19 4.03 -21.14
C ILE A 119 -16.29 5.46 -21.71
N ARG A 120 -15.15 6.09 -22.02
CA ARG A 120 -15.10 7.41 -22.64
C ARG A 120 -15.89 7.43 -23.95
N GLN A 121 -15.73 6.39 -24.78
CA GLN A 121 -16.44 6.30 -26.05
C GLN A 121 -17.94 6.16 -25.85
N TYR A 122 -18.41 5.38 -24.87
CA TYR A 122 -19.85 5.29 -24.54
C TYR A 122 -20.44 6.64 -24.12
N ILE A 123 -19.69 7.44 -23.36
CA ILE A 123 -20.11 8.78 -22.96
C ILE A 123 -20.14 9.71 -24.18
N THR A 124 -19.09 9.70 -25.01
CA THR A 124 -18.98 10.55 -26.19
C THR A 124 -20.06 10.24 -27.23
N ASP A 125 -20.41 8.97 -27.40
CA ASP A 125 -21.46 8.50 -28.31
C ASP A 125 -22.89 8.74 -27.75
N GLY A 126 -23.02 9.29 -26.54
CA GLY A 126 -24.30 9.53 -25.89
C GLY A 126 -25.03 8.26 -25.43
N LYS A 127 -24.33 7.12 -25.35
CA LYS A 127 -24.89 5.85 -24.88
C LYS A 127 -25.03 5.80 -23.36
N MET A 128 -24.34 6.67 -22.65
CA MET A 128 -24.25 6.72 -21.20
C MET A 128 -23.83 8.13 -20.78
N THR A 129 -24.34 8.61 -19.64
CA THR A 129 -23.84 9.86 -19.04
C THR A 129 -22.57 9.60 -18.23
N PHE A 130 -21.84 10.66 -17.89
CA PHE A 130 -20.65 10.53 -17.04
C PHE A 130 -21.02 10.03 -15.63
N GLU A 131 -22.14 10.51 -15.09
CA GLU A 131 -22.67 10.12 -13.78
C GLU A 131 -23.00 8.62 -13.74
N GLU A 132 -23.64 8.11 -14.79
CA GLU A 132 -23.92 6.68 -14.94
C GLU A 132 -22.62 5.89 -15.03
N ALA A 133 -21.67 6.35 -15.83
CA ALA A 133 -20.34 5.72 -15.94
C ALA A 133 -19.61 5.69 -14.60
N ALA A 134 -19.62 6.80 -13.86
CA ALA A 134 -19.01 6.86 -12.53
C ALA A 134 -19.69 5.87 -11.57
N TYR A 135 -21.02 5.81 -11.57
CA TYR A 135 -21.76 4.89 -10.71
C TYR A 135 -21.44 3.40 -10.97
N TYR A 136 -21.40 3.01 -12.25
CA TYR A 136 -21.22 1.60 -12.61
C TYR A 136 -19.74 1.14 -12.63
N PHE A 137 -18.82 2.01 -13.04
CA PHE A 137 -17.43 1.61 -13.35
C PHE A 137 -16.38 2.19 -12.41
N SER A 138 -16.67 3.27 -11.67
CA SER A 138 -15.68 3.87 -10.77
C SER A 138 -15.37 2.95 -9.59
N THR A 139 -14.09 2.80 -9.29
CA THR A 139 -13.59 2.13 -8.08
C THR A 139 -13.47 3.07 -6.88
N ASP A 140 -13.59 4.39 -7.11
CA ASP A 140 -13.59 5.35 -6.02
C ASP A 140 -14.92 5.36 -5.26
N LYS A 141 -14.91 4.76 -4.08
CA LYS A 141 -16.09 4.63 -3.21
C LYS A 141 -16.62 5.96 -2.70
N LYS A 142 -15.80 7.02 -2.71
CA LYS A 142 -16.18 8.34 -2.18
C LYS A 142 -17.02 9.12 -3.18
N THR A 143 -16.68 9.04 -4.46
CA THR A 143 -17.31 9.89 -5.50
C THR A 143 -18.26 9.12 -6.43
N ARG A 144 -18.12 7.78 -6.54
CA ARG A 144 -18.95 6.99 -7.48
C ARG A 144 -20.47 7.19 -7.33
N ASN A 145 -20.96 7.42 -6.11
CA ASN A 145 -22.38 7.55 -5.82
C ASN A 145 -22.91 8.99 -5.99
N ASN A 146 -22.03 9.96 -6.22
CA ASN A 146 -22.37 11.36 -6.49
C ASN A 146 -22.00 11.80 -7.91
N GLY A 147 -21.98 10.86 -8.86
CA GLY A 147 -21.67 11.14 -10.25
C GLY A 147 -20.18 11.37 -10.54
N GLY A 148 -19.28 10.93 -9.67
CA GLY A 148 -17.84 11.14 -9.80
C GLY A 148 -17.38 12.56 -9.43
N LEU A 149 -18.22 13.38 -8.82
CA LEU A 149 -17.88 14.76 -8.45
C LEU A 149 -16.85 14.75 -7.32
N PHE A 150 -15.70 15.35 -7.61
CA PHE A 150 -14.66 15.59 -6.62
C PHE A 150 -14.95 16.93 -5.93
N ALA A 151 -15.19 16.87 -4.63
CA ALA A 151 -15.47 18.06 -3.83
C ALA A 151 -14.22 18.47 -3.03
N ASP A 152 -14.03 19.78 -2.89
CA ASP A 152 -13.01 20.33 -1.99
C ASP A 152 -13.27 19.85 -0.55
N PRO A 153 -12.28 19.23 0.11
CA PRO A 153 -12.45 18.73 1.47
C PRO A 153 -12.77 19.82 2.51
N GLN A 154 -12.46 21.09 2.23
CA GLN A 154 -12.66 22.20 3.15
C GLN A 154 -14.01 22.91 2.92
N THR A 155 -14.40 23.09 1.67
CA THR A 155 -15.61 23.85 1.31
C THR A 155 -16.79 22.96 0.94
N SER A 156 -16.54 21.68 0.65
CA SER A 156 -17.51 20.72 0.09
C SER A 156 -18.09 21.15 -1.27
N GLU A 157 -17.50 22.14 -1.92
CA GLU A 157 -17.87 22.54 -3.26
C GLU A 157 -17.23 21.66 -4.33
N ALA A 158 -17.97 21.35 -5.39
CA ALA A 158 -17.45 20.57 -6.52
C ALA A 158 -16.57 21.41 -7.49
N ARG A 159 -16.25 22.63 -7.13
CA ARG A 159 -15.35 23.53 -7.86
C ARG A 159 -14.08 23.71 -7.07
N ILE A 160 -12.98 23.19 -7.60
CA ILE A 160 -11.65 23.27 -6.98
C ILE A 160 -10.80 24.24 -7.80
N ALA A 161 -10.12 25.17 -7.14
CA ALA A 161 -9.18 26.07 -7.81
C ALA A 161 -8.03 25.26 -8.40
N ARG A 162 -7.54 25.65 -9.60
CA ARG A 162 -6.50 24.91 -10.31
C ARG A 162 -5.22 24.63 -9.51
N PRO A 163 -4.75 25.53 -8.61
CA PRO A 163 -3.62 25.26 -7.74
C PRO A 163 -3.88 24.18 -6.67
N ASP A 164 -5.14 23.91 -6.36
CA ASP A 164 -5.55 22.99 -5.30
C ASP A 164 -5.88 21.59 -5.84
N ILE A 165 -5.80 21.41 -7.17
CA ILE A 165 -5.95 20.09 -7.80
C ILE A 165 -4.67 19.30 -7.53
N PRO A 166 -4.76 18.06 -6.97
CA PRO A 166 -3.61 17.18 -6.80
C PRO A 166 -2.85 17.00 -8.12
N GLY A 167 -1.50 17.07 -8.07
CA GLY A 167 -0.65 17.06 -9.27
C GLY A 167 -0.76 15.80 -10.14
N ASP A 168 -1.28 14.72 -9.60
CA ASP A 168 -1.60 13.48 -10.30
C ASP A 168 -2.95 13.52 -11.05
N MET A 169 -3.74 14.58 -10.86
CA MET A 169 -5.04 14.80 -11.51
C MET A 169 -5.06 16.05 -12.40
N ALA A 170 -3.96 16.81 -12.47
CA ALA A 170 -3.85 18.09 -13.19
C ALA A 170 -3.47 17.94 -14.68
#